data_12a5d044d3d5f03d3616c1ea06fdefcd
#
_entry.id   12a5d044d3d5f03d3616c1ea06fdefcd
#
_cell.length_a   1.000
_cell.length_b   1.000
_cell.length_c   1.000
_cell.angle_alpha   90.00
_cell.angle_beta   90.00
_cell.angle_gamma   90.00
#
_symmetry.space_group_name_H-M   'P 1'
#
loop_
_entity.id
_entity.type
_entity.pdbx_description
1 polymer ?
#
loop_
_entity_poly.entity_id
_entity_poly.type
_entity_poly.pdbx_seq_one_letter_code
_entity_poly.pdbx_strand_id
1 'polypeptide(L)'
;MENESFETQCEELLKLQEYEKIIVLCDNVLKSDSQNSIVLINKGYALAFLEQFESAITCYDEILKRDLNNSNALHAKSLALNRLGKYEHAIECSDNILRLDNGNIHALNNKGFALGRMGRYNEAIECCNIVLKTKSDDKDTLELIKWI
;
A
#
# COMPACT_ATOMS: atom_id res chain seq x y z
N MET A 1 14.20 -32.51 -6.05
CA MET A 1 13.56 -31.49 -5.15
C MET A 1 13.31 -30.27 -6.01
N GLU A 2 12.05 -30.03 -6.33
CA GLU A 2 11.66 -28.81 -7.05
C GLU A 2 12.04 -27.63 -6.16
N ASN A 3 12.83 -26.68 -6.69
CA ASN A 3 13.03 -25.39 -6.02
C ASN A 3 11.67 -24.69 -6.02
N GLU A 4 11.04 -24.59 -4.86
CA GLU A 4 9.85 -23.78 -4.71
C GLU A 4 10.12 -22.36 -5.22
N SER A 5 9.15 -21.80 -5.96
CA SER A 5 9.30 -20.45 -6.46
C SER A 5 9.33 -19.44 -5.28
N PHE A 6 9.95 -18.28 -5.51
CA PHE A 6 9.98 -17.20 -4.54
C PHE A 6 8.56 -16.84 -4.05
N GLU A 7 7.60 -16.79 -4.98
CA GLU A 7 6.21 -16.44 -4.69
C GLU A 7 5.57 -17.48 -3.75
N THR A 8 5.76 -18.77 -4.02
CA THR A 8 5.22 -19.86 -3.18
C THR A 8 5.78 -19.77 -1.75
N GLN A 9 7.09 -19.57 -1.62
CA GLN A 9 7.73 -19.42 -0.31
C GLN A 9 7.21 -18.19 0.45
N CYS A 10 7.04 -17.05 -0.25
CA CYS A 10 6.45 -15.84 0.36
C CYS A 10 5.02 -16.08 0.85
N GLU A 11 4.18 -16.74 0.05
CA GLU A 11 2.78 -17.03 0.42
C GLU A 11 2.69 -17.93 1.65
N GLU A 12 3.54 -18.93 1.77
CA GLU A 12 3.58 -19.81 2.94
C GLU A 12 4.01 -19.05 4.20
N LEU A 13 5.09 -18.26 4.09
CA LEU A 13 5.57 -17.44 5.19
C LEU A 13 4.56 -16.38 5.63
N LEU A 14 3.80 -15.80 4.69
CA LEU A 14 2.69 -14.88 5.00
C LEU A 14 1.59 -15.57 5.79
N LYS A 15 1.19 -16.80 5.41
CA LYS A 15 0.18 -17.58 6.15
C LYS A 15 0.62 -17.89 7.58
N LEU A 16 1.93 -18.07 7.78
CA LEU A 16 2.55 -18.31 9.08
C LEU A 16 2.87 -17.03 9.85
N GLN A 17 2.66 -15.85 9.25
CA GLN A 17 3.02 -14.52 9.79
C GLN A 17 4.53 -14.38 10.12
N GLU A 18 5.38 -15.09 9.38
CA GLU A 18 6.84 -15.08 9.59
C GLU A 18 7.51 -13.96 8.77
N TYR A 19 7.17 -12.71 9.08
CA TYR A 19 7.57 -11.53 8.31
C TYR A 19 9.09 -11.32 8.24
N GLU A 20 9.83 -11.60 9.32
CA GLU A 20 11.29 -11.53 9.32
C GLU A 20 11.92 -12.51 8.33
N LYS A 21 11.35 -13.71 8.18
CA LYS A 21 11.84 -14.68 7.19
C LYS A 21 11.54 -14.23 5.76
N ILE A 22 10.42 -13.56 5.53
CA ILE A 22 10.13 -12.94 4.23
C ILE A 22 11.19 -11.89 3.90
N ILE A 23 11.56 -11.04 4.84
CA ILE A 23 12.60 -10.02 4.64
C ILE A 23 13.93 -10.67 4.26
N VAL A 24 14.35 -11.72 5.00
CA VAL A 24 15.60 -12.45 4.69
C VAL A 24 15.54 -13.10 3.30
N LEU A 25 14.41 -13.71 2.94
CA LEU A 25 14.20 -14.29 1.61
C LEU A 25 14.32 -13.23 0.51
N CYS A 26 13.65 -12.08 0.68
CA CYS A 26 13.74 -10.95 -0.22
C CYS A 26 15.17 -10.42 -0.34
N ASP A 27 15.88 -10.24 0.77
CA ASP A 27 17.27 -9.75 0.77
C ASP A 27 18.21 -10.67 0.01
N ASN A 28 18.00 -11.97 0.08
CA ASN A 28 18.78 -12.92 -0.70
C ASN A 28 18.56 -12.78 -2.21
N VAL A 29 17.32 -12.62 -2.65
CA VAL A 29 17.00 -12.37 -4.07
C VAL A 29 17.56 -11.03 -4.55
N LEU A 30 17.42 -9.97 -3.73
CA LEU A 30 17.88 -8.61 -4.06
C LEU A 30 19.41 -8.50 -4.17
N LYS A 31 20.19 -9.44 -3.66
CA LYS A 31 21.65 -9.48 -3.89
C LYS A 31 22.00 -9.72 -5.37
N SER A 32 21.19 -10.49 -6.09
CA SER A 32 21.39 -10.79 -7.51
C SER A 32 20.56 -9.89 -8.42
N ASP A 33 19.39 -9.46 -7.99
CA ASP A 33 18.47 -8.57 -8.71
C ASP A 33 17.93 -7.49 -7.77
N SER A 34 18.78 -6.48 -7.52
CA SER A 34 18.48 -5.39 -6.58
C SER A 34 17.27 -4.53 -6.97
N GLN A 35 16.79 -4.68 -8.20
CA GLN A 35 15.71 -3.87 -8.75
C GLN A 35 14.41 -4.66 -8.98
N ASN A 36 14.31 -5.87 -8.48
CA ASN A 36 13.12 -6.69 -8.63
C ASN A 36 11.94 -6.07 -7.89
N SER A 37 10.99 -5.52 -8.65
CA SER A 37 9.85 -4.80 -8.08
C SER A 37 8.92 -5.71 -7.28
N ILE A 38 8.76 -6.98 -7.69
CA ILE A 38 7.94 -7.97 -6.96
C ILE A 38 8.56 -8.26 -5.60
N VAL A 39 9.88 -8.43 -5.57
CA VAL A 39 10.61 -8.70 -4.32
C VAL A 39 10.61 -7.48 -3.40
N LEU A 40 10.83 -6.28 -3.96
CA LEU A 40 10.79 -5.02 -3.21
C LEU A 40 9.40 -4.77 -2.59
N ILE A 41 8.30 -5.05 -3.32
CA ILE A 41 6.95 -4.88 -2.79
C ILE A 41 6.67 -5.85 -1.64
N ASN A 42 7.06 -7.13 -1.78
CA ASN A 42 6.89 -8.14 -0.72
C ASN A 42 7.72 -7.80 0.53
N LYS A 43 8.96 -7.35 0.35
CA LYS A 43 9.79 -6.85 1.46
C LYS A 43 9.14 -5.68 2.16
N GLY A 44 8.64 -4.70 1.40
CA GLY A 44 7.94 -3.55 1.94
C GLY A 44 6.70 -3.94 2.74
N TYR A 45 5.90 -4.88 2.25
CA TYR A 45 4.75 -5.39 3.00
C TYR A 45 5.17 -6.07 4.30
N ALA A 46 6.18 -6.95 4.28
CA ALA A 46 6.66 -7.61 5.48
C ALA A 46 7.17 -6.60 6.53
N LEU A 47 7.91 -5.57 6.08
CA LEU A 47 8.35 -4.46 6.94
C LEU A 47 7.16 -3.68 7.53
N ALA A 48 6.12 -3.41 6.72
CA ALA A 48 4.93 -2.70 7.18
C ALA A 48 4.12 -3.51 8.21
N PHE A 49 4.06 -4.83 8.07
CA PHE A 49 3.45 -5.72 9.09
C PHE A 49 4.22 -5.71 10.41
N LEU A 50 5.53 -5.51 10.36
CA LEU A 50 6.38 -5.29 11.55
C LEU A 50 6.38 -3.82 12.02
N GLU A 51 5.49 -3.00 11.50
CA GLU A 51 5.37 -1.56 11.81
C GLU A 51 6.63 -0.73 11.48
N GLN A 52 7.53 -1.27 10.65
CA GLN A 52 8.73 -0.58 10.16
C GLN A 52 8.39 0.25 8.91
N PHE A 53 7.50 1.23 9.06
CA PHE A 53 6.90 1.95 7.94
C PHE A 53 7.90 2.76 7.12
N GLU A 54 8.90 3.40 7.73
CA GLU A 54 9.94 4.15 7.01
C GLU A 54 10.77 3.23 6.11
N SER A 55 11.13 2.05 6.61
CA SER A 55 11.86 1.05 5.83
C SER A 55 11.02 0.50 4.68
N ALA A 56 9.71 0.28 4.92
CA ALA A 56 8.77 -0.13 3.89
C ALA A 56 8.67 0.93 2.77
N ILE A 57 8.54 2.21 3.14
CA ILE A 57 8.49 3.33 2.19
C ILE A 57 9.75 3.36 1.33
N THR A 58 10.93 3.10 1.91
CA THR A 58 12.19 3.03 1.15
C THR A 58 12.11 1.97 0.05
N CYS A 59 11.56 0.78 0.33
CA CYS A 59 11.36 -0.25 -0.70
C CYS A 59 10.42 0.21 -1.82
N TYR A 60 9.32 0.90 -1.47
CA TYR A 60 8.37 1.41 -2.46
C TYR A 60 8.98 2.55 -3.30
N ASP A 61 9.80 3.40 -2.69
CA ASP A 61 10.51 4.48 -3.38
C ASP A 61 11.51 3.95 -4.40
N GLU A 62 12.19 2.83 -4.13
CA GLU A 62 13.07 2.19 -5.12
C GLU A 62 12.29 1.73 -6.38
N ILE A 63 11.06 1.26 -6.21
CA ILE A 63 10.18 0.93 -7.35
C ILE A 63 9.79 2.22 -8.10
N LEU A 64 9.37 3.25 -7.35
CA LEU A 64 8.85 4.50 -7.90
C LEU A 64 9.92 5.35 -8.60
N LYS A 65 11.21 5.18 -8.30
CA LYS A 65 12.31 5.83 -9.05
C LYS A 65 12.32 5.42 -10.53
N ARG A 66 11.83 4.23 -10.86
CA ARG A 66 11.83 3.68 -12.23
C ARG A 66 10.46 3.72 -12.89
N ASP A 67 9.42 3.52 -12.10
CA ASP A 67 8.05 3.53 -12.53
C ASP A 67 7.23 4.41 -11.57
N LEU A 68 7.19 5.70 -11.87
CA LEU A 68 6.48 6.72 -11.08
C LEU A 68 4.97 6.44 -10.95
N ASN A 69 4.42 5.67 -11.88
CA ASN A 69 3.01 5.34 -11.95
C ASN A 69 2.68 3.92 -11.45
N ASN A 70 3.63 3.25 -10.81
CA ASN A 70 3.38 1.93 -10.26
C ASN A 70 2.31 1.98 -9.19
N SER A 71 1.09 1.60 -9.54
CA SER A 71 -0.08 1.72 -8.67
C SER A 71 0.05 0.90 -7.38
N ASN A 72 0.69 -0.28 -7.44
CA ASN A 72 0.90 -1.12 -6.26
C ASN A 72 1.86 -0.46 -5.27
N ALA A 73 2.97 0.10 -5.76
CA ALA A 73 3.94 0.81 -4.92
C ALA A 73 3.35 2.09 -4.34
N LEU A 74 2.62 2.88 -5.14
CA LEU A 74 1.92 4.08 -4.68
C LEU A 74 0.88 3.75 -3.61
N HIS A 75 0.08 2.70 -3.81
CA HIS A 75 -0.92 2.26 -2.84
C HIS A 75 -0.27 1.85 -1.51
N ALA A 76 0.74 0.96 -1.58
CA ALA A 76 1.45 0.49 -0.40
C ALA A 76 2.15 1.64 0.36
N LYS A 77 2.76 2.58 -0.39
CA LYS A 77 3.37 3.78 0.19
C LYS A 77 2.33 4.68 0.87
N SER A 78 1.17 4.90 0.23
CA SER A 78 0.07 5.69 0.81
C SER A 78 -0.40 5.10 2.14
N LEU A 79 -0.57 3.77 2.22
CA LEU A 79 -0.92 3.08 3.48
C LEU A 79 0.13 3.30 4.56
N ALA A 80 1.41 3.11 4.25
CA ALA A 80 2.49 3.29 5.21
C ALA A 80 2.59 4.75 5.70
N LEU A 81 2.40 5.72 4.80
CA LEU A 81 2.36 7.15 5.14
C LEU A 81 1.18 7.49 6.05
N ASN A 82 0.00 6.92 5.80
CA ASN A 82 -1.17 7.07 6.66
C ASN A 82 -0.89 6.51 8.08
N ARG A 83 -0.20 5.39 8.20
CA ARG A 83 0.18 4.82 9.50
C ARG A 83 1.18 5.68 10.25
N LEU A 84 2.07 6.40 9.54
CA LEU A 84 3.00 7.37 10.10
C LEU A 84 2.38 8.74 10.40
N GLY A 85 1.11 8.96 10.06
CA GLY A 85 0.47 10.26 10.22
C GLY A 85 0.92 11.32 9.19
N LYS A 86 1.60 10.90 8.11
CA LYS A 86 2.05 11.78 7.01
C LYS A 86 0.94 11.91 5.95
N TYR A 87 -0.18 12.48 6.36
CA TYR A 87 -1.44 12.44 5.60
C TYR A 87 -1.37 13.18 4.27
N GLU A 88 -0.69 14.33 4.19
CA GLU A 88 -0.53 15.08 2.94
C GLU A 88 0.19 14.24 1.88
N HIS A 89 1.27 13.57 2.27
CA HIS A 89 2.02 12.71 1.33
C HIS A 89 1.22 11.44 0.93
N ALA A 90 0.39 10.92 1.86
CA ALA A 90 -0.51 9.83 1.54
C ALA A 90 -1.58 10.24 0.50
N ILE A 91 -2.10 11.47 0.61
CA ILE A 91 -3.02 12.05 -0.39
C ILE A 91 -2.33 12.19 -1.73
N GLU A 92 -1.08 12.71 -1.79
CA GLU A 92 -0.33 12.84 -3.04
C GLU A 92 -0.15 11.48 -3.76
N CYS A 93 0.20 10.43 -3.03
CA CYS A 93 0.29 9.08 -3.59
C CYS A 93 -1.06 8.60 -4.15
N SER A 94 -2.14 8.83 -3.40
CA SER A 94 -3.49 8.46 -3.83
C SER A 94 -3.94 9.26 -5.05
N ASP A 95 -3.65 10.55 -5.10
CA ASP A 95 -3.96 11.41 -6.25
C ASP A 95 -3.20 11.01 -7.51
N ASN A 96 -1.97 10.48 -7.37
CA ASN A 96 -1.23 9.93 -8.49
C ASN A 96 -1.93 8.71 -9.09
N ILE A 97 -2.49 7.83 -8.26
CA ILE A 97 -3.31 6.70 -8.74
C ILE A 97 -4.60 7.21 -9.39
N LEU A 98 -5.29 8.15 -8.74
CA LEU A 98 -6.58 8.67 -9.20
C LEU A 98 -6.50 9.46 -10.52
N ARG A 99 -5.33 10.01 -10.86
CA ARG A 99 -5.12 10.62 -12.20
C ARG A 99 -5.15 9.59 -13.34
N LEU A 100 -4.79 8.35 -13.06
CA LEU A 100 -4.80 7.25 -14.03
C LEU A 100 -6.13 6.48 -14.01
N ASP A 101 -6.70 6.31 -12.83
CA ASP A 101 -7.94 5.59 -12.56
C ASP A 101 -8.72 6.35 -11.47
N ASN A 102 -9.59 7.26 -11.91
CA ASN A 102 -10.36 8.13 -11.00
C ASN A 102 -11.40 7.39 -10.14
N GLY A 103 -11.69 6.14 -10.46
CA GLY A 103 -12.57 5.25 -9.72
C GLY A 103 -11.84 4.27 -8.79
N ASN A 104 -10.54 4.36 -8.67
CA ASN A 104 -9.77 3.42 -7.87
C ASN A 104 -10.18 3.45 -6.39
N ILE A 105 -10.88 2.39 -5.97
CA ILE A 105 -11.49 2.29 -4.64
C ILE A 105 -10.44 2.38 -3.52
N HIS A 106 -9.30 1.71 -3.69
CA HIS A 106 -8.25 1.71 -2.68
C HIS A 106 -7.62 3.10 -2.51
N ALA A 107 -7.39 3.81 -3.61
CA ALA A 107 -6.85 5.17 -3.57
C ALA A 107 -7.87 6.16 -2.96
N LEU A 108 -9.15 6.04 -3.30
CA LEU A 108 -10.22 6.86 -2.72
C LEU A 108 -10.35 6.61 -1.20
N ASN A 109 -10.31 5.36 -0.75
CA ASN A 109 -10.37 5.03 0.67
C ASN A 109 -9.15 5.54 1.44
N ASN A 110 -7.93 5.37 0.90
CA ASN A 110 -6.71 5.89 1.52
C ASN A 110 -6.72 7.42 1.62
N LYS A 111 -7.16 8.10 0.56
CA LYS A 111 -7.30 9.55 0.54
C LYS A 111 -8.37 10.02 1.52
N GLY A 112 -9.53 9.37 1.53
CA GLY A 112 -10.62 9.66 2.46
C GLY A 112 -10.19 9.51 3.92
N PHE A 113 -9.46 8.44 4.23
CA PHE A 113 -8.89 8.25 5.56
C PHE A 113 -7.94 9.38 5.95
N ALA A 114 -6.99 9.74 5.11
CA ALA A 114 -6.04 10.82 5.36
C ALA A 114 -6.76 12.17 5.57
N LEU A 115 -7.73 12.50 4.71
CA LEU A 115 -8.54 13.71 4.82
C LEU A 115 -9.33 13.75 6.13
N GLY A 116 -9.96 12.65 6.52
CA GLY A 116 -10.66 12.53 7.79
C GLY A 116 -9.74 12.75 8.99
N ARG A 117 -8.54 12.19 8.97
CA ARG A 117 -7.51 12.39 10.02
C ARG A 117 -7.03 13.84 10.11
N MET A 118 -7.09 14.57 9.00
CA MET A 118 -6.79 16.03 8.95
C MET A 118 -7.99 16.93 9.31
N GLY A 119 -9.15 16.35 9.63
CA GLY A 119 -10.39 17.10 9.90
C GLY A 119 -11.08 17.65 8.64
N ARG A 120 -10.64 17.24 7.45
CA ARG A 120 -11.25 17.64 6.15
C ARG A 120 -12.41 16.70 5.81
N TYR A 121 -13.41 16.66 6.69
CA TYR A 121 -14.50 15.67 6.66
C TYR A 121 -15.34 15.71 5.39
N ASN A 122 -15.68 16.91 4.88
CA ASN A 122 -16.49 17.03 3.67
C ASN A 122 -15.79 16.37 2.45
N GLU A 123 -14.48 16.60 2.30
CA GLU A 123 -13.71 16.03 1.21
C GLU A 123 -13.52 14.50 1.39
N ALA A 124 -13.38 14.05 2.63
CA ALA A 124 -13.34 12.62 2.93
C ALA A 124 -14.66 11.93 2.54
N ILE A 125 -15.81 12.54 2.86
CA ILE A 125 -17.13 12.05 2.49
C ILE A 125 -17.31 12.03 0.95
N GLU A 126 -16.77 13.02 0.23
CA GLU A 126 -16.79 13.01 -1.24
C GLU A 126 -16.07 11.79 -1.82
N CYS A 127 -14.88 11.44 -1.29
CA CYS A 127 -14.17 10.23 -1.70
C CYS A 127 -15.03 8.98 -1.45
N CYS A 128 -15.65 8.86 -0.28
CA CYS A 128 -16.52 7.74 0.06
C CYS A 128 -17.74 7.66 -0.88
N ASN A 129 -18.36 8.78 -1.19
CA ASN A 129 -19.52 8.84 -2.08
C ASN A 129 -19.18 8.37 -3.51
N ILE A 130 -17.97 8.65 -3.99
CA ILE A 130 -17.52 8.16 -5.31
C ILE A 130 -17.44 6.62 -5.27
N VAL A 131 -16.87 6.03 -4.23
CA VAL A 131 -16.80 4.58 -4.08
C VAL A 131 -18.20 3.96 -4.03
N LEU A 132 -19.08 4.49 -3.19
CA LEU A 132 -20.42 3.93 -2.98
C LEU A 132 -21.35 4.06 -4.18
N LYS A 133 -21.06 4.94 -5.14
CA LYS A 133 -21.77 4.98 -6.41
C LYS A 133 -21.50 3.74 -7.27
N THR A 134 -20.31 3.16 -7.18
CA THR A 134 -19.90 1.99 -7.96
C THR A 134 -20.02 0.70 -7.17
N LYS A 135 -19.79 0.75 -5.86
CA LYS A 135 -19.82 -0.38 -4.93
C LYS A 135 -20.51 0.03 -3.63
N SER A 136 -21.85 -0.01 -3.64
CA SER A 136 -22.69 0.49 -2.53
C SER A 136 -22.53 -0.26 -1.20
N ASP A 137 -21.93 -1.45 -1.23
CA ASP A 137 -21.69 -2.32 -0.08
C ASP A 137 -20.21 -2.44 0.32
N ASP A 138 -19.36 -1.50 -0.17
CA ASP A 138 -17.94 -1.50 0.19
C ASP A 138 -17.76 -1.28 1.70
N LYS A 139 -17.31 -2.34 2.37
CA LYS A 139 -17.23 -2.35 3.84
C LYS A 139 -16.25 -1.32 4.39
N ASP A 140 -15.09 -1.19 3.76
CA ASP A 140 -14.04 -0.27 4.21
C ASP A 140 -14.53 1.18 4.13
N THR A 141 -15.23 1.52 3.03
CA THR A 141 -15.82 2.83 2.83
C THR A 141 -16.95 3.11 3.82
N LEU A 142 -17.81 2.12 4.08
CA LEU A 142 -18.90 2.25 5.05
C LEU A 142 -18.36 2.41 6.49
N GLU A 143 -17.28 1.72 6.84
CA GLU A 143 -16.61 1.91 8.12
C GLU A 143 -15.94 3.29 8.22
N LEU A 144 -15.31 3.74 7.16
CA LEU A 144 -14.70 5.07 7.09
C LEU A 144 -15.74 6.18 7.32
N ILE A 145 -16.91 6.10 6.69
CA ILE A 145 -18.00 7.08 6.90
C ILE A 145 -18.49 7.11 8.36
N LYS A 146 -18.60 5.93 9.01
CA LYS A 146 -19.01 5.86 10.41
C LYS A 146 -18.01 6.49 11.36
N TRP A 147 -16.73 6.47 10.97
CA TRP A 147 -15.66 7.01 11.78
C TRP A 147 -15.47 8.52 11.57
N ILE A 148 -15.76 9.08 10.39
CA ILE A 148 -15.72 10.53 10.09
C ILE A 148 -16.85 11.25 10.82
#